data_3895ce93af51493acd0f9baefecf3900
#
_entry.id   3895ce93af51493acd0f9baefecf3900
#
_cell.length_a   1.000
_cell.length_b   1.000
_cell.length_c   1.000
_cell.angle_alpha   90.00
_cell.angle_beta   90.00
_cell.angle_gamma   90.00
#
_symmetry.space_group_name_H-M   'P 1'
#
loop_
_entity.id
_entity.type
_entity.pdbx_description
1 polymer ?
#
loop_
_entity_poly.entity_id
_entity_poly.type
_entity_poly.pdbx_seq_one_letter_code
_entity_poly.pdbx_strand_id
1 'polypeptide(L)'
;MGHGQSSKNLVTVQSIYSQLLEMGADRSTTLLGIGGGIVTDITGYVASTYMRGLDFGFISTSLLGQVDASIGGKNGVNVADYKNMVGTFAQPRFVISDVDFLRTLPLRELRAGMAEVVKVAIVGDAELFTFIEQSISEECYHDTDIMRRIVLDSARVKADIVDRDECEKGVRRVLNLGHTIGHAIEKCSRKHNHGEAVAIGLSQIAHLSHRLGVLSADDMQRIDSLLQKIGFDLELPVPMSNILKEMRYDKKKSNNVLRVVLPERIGSCRIVEMPLSELEKYFIV
;
A
#
# COMPACT_ATOMS: atom_id res chain seq x y z
N MET A 1 -15.62 9.00 13.32
CA MET A 1 -14.34 8.37 13.70
C MET A 1 -13.30 9.48 13.91
N GLY A 2 -12.27 9.24 14.76
CA GLY A 2 -11.12 10.13 14.88
C GLY A 2 -10.25 10.15 13.60
N HIS A 3 -9.32 11.10 13.51
CA HIS A 3 -8.41 11.22 12.39
C HIS A 3 -7.08 10.48 12.63
N GLY A 4 -6.50 9.93 11.57
CA GLY A 4 -5.15 9.36 11.54
C GLY A 4 -5.05 7.93 12.08
N GLN A 5 -3.84 7.39 12.06
CA GLN A 5 -3.51 6.00 12.43
C GLN A 5 -3.89 5.63 13.87
N SER A 6 -3.96 6.60 14.78
CA SER A 6 -4.35 6.37 16.17
C SER A 6 -5.80 5.92 16.33
N SER A 7 -6.68 6.22 15.36
CA SER A 7 -8.08 5.78 15.36
C SER A 7 -8.27 4.35 14.83
N LYS A 8 -7.27 3.76 14.17
CA LYS A 8 -7.33 2.42 13.61
C LYS A 8 -7.01 1.35 14.65
N ASN A 9 -7.89 1.15 15.62
CA ASN A 9 -7.67 0.26 16.76
C ASN A 9 -8.96 -0.43 17.22
N LEU A 10 -8.84 -1.41 18.13
CA LEU A 10 -9.97 -2.16 18.65
C LEU A 10 -10.95 -1.33 19.52
N VAL A 11 -10.50 -0.24 20.13
CA VAL A 11 -11.38 0.65 20.91
C VAL A 11 -12.39 1.34 19.98
N THR A 12 -11.91 1.81 18.83
CA THR A 12 -12.79 2.38 17.79
C THR A 12 -13.78 1.33 17.27
N VAL A 13 -13.34 0.11 17.04
CA VAL A 13 -14.20 -0.99 16.60
C VAL A 13 -15.28 -1.29 17.63
N GLN A 14 -14.91 -1.38 18.90
CA GLN A 14 -15.87 -1.60 20.00
C GLN A 14 -16.90 -0.47 20.07
N SER A 15 -16.49 0.78 19.93
CA SER A 15 -17.41 1.93 19.90
C SER A 15 -18.40 1.84 18.74
N ILE A 16 -17.95 1.38 17.55
CA ILE A 16 -18.83 1.19 16.39
C ILE A 16 -19.82 0.06 16.66
N TYR A 17 -19.38 -1.07 17.26
CA TYR A 17 -20.33 -2.14 17.64
C TYR A 17 -21.41 -1.66 18.59
N SER A 18 -21.07 -0.86 19.61
CA SER A 18 -22.05 -0.30 20.53
C SER A 18 -23.08 0.56 19.80
N GLN A 19 -22.62 1.42 18.88
CA GLN A 19 -23.52 2.25 18.07
C GLN A 19 -24.43 1.40 17.17
N LEU A 20 -23.91 0.35 16.54
CA LEU A 20 -24.71 -0.55 15.70
C LEU A 20 -25.80 -1.28 16.53
N LEU A 21 -25.46 -1.70 17.76
CA LEU A 21 -26.45 -2.30 18.68
C LEU A 21 -27.51 -1.30 19.08
N GLU A 22 -27.15 -0.08 19.45
CA GLU A 22 -28.09 0.98 19.82
C GLU A 22 -29.00 1.38 18.65
N MET A 23 -28.51 1.33 17.43
CA MET A 23 -29.28 1.59 16.20
C MET A 23 -30.18 0.42 15.78
N GLY A 24 -30.07 -0.74 16.44
CA GLY A 24 -30.81 -1.94 16.08
C GLY A 24 -30.35 -2.58 14.76
N ALA A 25 -29.07 -2.40 14.39
CA ALA A 25 -28.52 -3.01 13.17
C ALA A 25 -28.62 -4.54 13.26
N ASP A 26 -29.17 -5.14 12.22
CA ASP A 26 -29.37 -6.58 12.07
C ASP A 26 -28.61 -7.17 10.89
N ARG A 27 -28.85 -8.45 10.58
CA ARG A 27 -28.16 -9.15 9.49
C ARG A 27 -28.49 -8.65 8.08
N SER A 28 -29.54 -7.84 7.92
CA SER A 28 -29.91 -7.21 6.66
C SER A 28 -29.27 -5.84 6.47
N THR A 29 -28.62 -5.33 7.51
CA THR A 29 -27.92 -4.04 7.49
C THR A 29 -26.70 -4.10 6.59
N THR A 30 -26.52 -3.08 5.74
CA THR A 30 -25.31 -2.88 4.94
C THR A 30 -24.49 -1.74 5.51
N LEU A 31 -23.20 -1.94 5.72
CA LEU A 31 -22.28 -0.90 6.16
C LEU A 31 -21.64 -0.19 4.97
N LEU A 32 -21.64 1.14 4.98
CA LEU A 32 -20.98 1.95 3.98
C LEU A 32 -19.81 2.71 4.60
N GLY A 33 -18.58 2.39 4.17
CA GLY A 33 -17.37 3.10 4.56
C GLY A 33 -17.08 4.25 3.60
N ILE A 34 -17.22 5.50 4.07
CA ILE A 34 -16.91 6.71 3.28
C ILE A 34 -15.66 7.35 3.88
N GLY A 35 -14.52 7.28 3.16
CA GLY A 35 -13.25 7.82 3.65
C GLY A 35 -12.02 7.21 2.97
N GLY A 36 -10.85 7.49 3.53
CA GLY A 36 -9.57 6.92 3.08
C GLY A 36 -9.35 5.50 3.62
N GLY A 37 -8.17 4.93 3.37
CA GLY A 37 -7.82 3.55 3.71
C GLY A 37 -8.06 3.13 5.16
N ILE A 38 -7.90 4.04 6.13
CA ILE A 38 -8.20 3.75 7.54
C ILE A 38 -9.70 3.46 7.73
N VAL A 39 -10.56 4.24 7.08
CA VAL A 39 -12.02 4.06 7.17
C VAL A 39 -12.43 2.77 6.48
N THR A 40 -11.90 2.48 5.29
CA THR A 40 -12.22 1.24 4.58
C THR A 40 -11.78 0.02 5.38
N ASP A 41 -10.57 0.01 5.93
CA ASP A 41 -10.06 -1.09 6.76
C ASP A 41 -10.91 -1.35 8.01
N ILE A 42 -11.29 -0.29 8.75
CA ILE A 42 -12.16 -0.41 9.94
C ILE A 42 -13.55 -0.88 9.55
N THR A 43 -14.15 -0.29 8.51
CA THR A 43 -15.49 -0.65 8.05
C THR A 43 -15.57 -2.13 7.64
N GLY A 44 -14.61 -2.59 6.83
CA GLY A 44 -14.55 -3.98 6.40
C GLY A 44 -14.31 -4.94 7.57
N TYR A 45 -13.45 -4.57 8.53
CA TYR A 45 -13.23 -5.36 9.74
C TYR A 45 -14.50 -5.45 10.61
N VAL A 46 -15.15 -4.31 10.88
CA VAL A 46 -16.42 -4.28 11.63
C VAL A 46 -17.50 -5.10 10.93
N ALA A 47 -17.69 -4.89 9.63
CA ALA A 47 -18.69 -5.61 8.85
C ALA A 47 -18.46 -7.11 8.87
N SER A 48 -17.21 -7.56 8.69
CA SER A 48 -16.88 -8.98 8.63
C SER A 48 -17.00 -9.71 9.98
N THR A 49 -17.06 -8.98 11.10
CA THR A 49 -17.06 -9.53 12.46
C THR A 49 -18.38 -9.31 13.21
N TYR A 50 -19.08 -8.19 12.97
CA TYR A 50 -20.39 -7.94 13.57
C TYR A 50 -21.43 -8.96 13.08
N MET A 51 -22.16 -9.59 13.99
CA MET A 51 -23.15 -10.66 13.72
C MET A 51 -22.62 -11.80 12.82
N ARG A 52 -21.31 -12.03 12.77
CA ARG A 52 -20.58 -12.99 11.93
C ARG A 52 -20.56 -12.65 10.45
N GLY A 53 -20.75 -11.38 10.11
CA GLY A 53 -20.66 -10.84 8.77
C GLY A 53 -21.91 -10.07 8.35
N LEU A 54 -21.69 -8.82 7.92
CA LEU A 54 -22.66 -7.98 7.25
C LEU A 54 -22.15 -7.65 5.85
N ASP A 55 -23.06 -7.32 4.96
CA ASP A 55 -22.69 -6.72 3.68
C ASP A 55 -22.10 -5.34 3.89
N PHE A 56 -21.13 -4.97 3.07
CA PHE A 56 -20.51 -3.65 3.12
C PHE A 56 -20.01 -3.19 1.75
N GLY A 57 -19.83 -1.89 1.62
CA GLY A 57 -19.26 -1.25 0.46
C GLY A 57 -18.39 -0.06 0.84
N PHE A 58 -17.61 0.45 -0.11
CA PHE A 58 -16.72 1.58 0.10
C PHE A 58 -16.98 2.70 -0.90
N ILE A 59 -16.92 3.94 -0.39
CA ILE A 59 -16.69 5.15 -1.19
C ILE A 59 -15.33 5.69 -0.74
N SER A 60 -14.31 5.44 -1.57
CA SER A 60 -12.93 5.77 -1.23
C SER A 60 -12.62 7.23 -1.57
N THR A 61 -12.19 8.02 -0.56
CA THR A 61 -11.99 9.48 -0.71
C THR A 61 -10.54 9.92 -0.73
N SER A 62 -9.58 8.99 -0.68
CA SER A 62 -8.15 9.28 -0.83
C SER A 62 -7.56 8.47 -1.98
N LEU A 63 -6.51 8.99 -2.64
CA LEU A 63 -5.86 8.27 -3.74
C LEU A 63 -5.36 6.89 -3.29
N LEU A 64 -4.68 6.81 -2.15
CA LEU A 64 -4.24 5.54 -1.57
C LEU A 64 -5.42 4.55 -1.37
N GLY A 65 -6.56 5.06 -0.94
CA GLY A 65 -7.77 4.25 -0.82
C GLY A 65 -8.28 3.75 -2.16
N GLN A 66 -8.33 4.62 -3.18
CA GLN A 66 -8.88 4.31 -4.51
C GLN A 66 -8.05 3.30 -5.28
N VAL A 67 -6.71 3.39 -5.19
CA VAL A 67 -5.79 2.54 -5.97
C VAL A 67 -5.30 1.31 -5.21
N ASP A 68 -5.42 1.31 -3.88
CA ASP A 68 -4.84 0.25 -3.06
C ASP A 68 -5.77 -0.23 -1.94
N ALA A 69 -5.97 0.53 -0.86
CA ALA A 69 -6.50 0.01 0.39
C ALA A 69 -7.92 -0.55 0.30
N SER A 70 -8.81 -0.01 -0.56
CA SER A 70 -10.17 -0.50 -0.72
C SER A 70 -10.30 -1.77 -1.59
N ILE A 71 -9.22 -2.21 -2.24
CA ILE A 71 -9.23 -3.30 -3.20
C ILE A 71 -8.53 -4.52 -2.61
N GLY A 72 -9.20 -5.68 -2.65
CA GLY A 72 -8.60 -6.96 -2.31
C GLY A 72 -8.88 -7.49 -0.93
N GLY A 73 -9.89 -6.92 -0.23
CA GLY A 73 -10.52 -7.52 0.94
C GLY A 73 -9.66 -7.64 2.19
N LYS A 74 -8.47 -7.08 2.23
CA LYS A 74 -7.66 -7.01 3.46
C LYS A 74 -8.23 -5.92 4.37
N ASN A 75 -8.88 -6.32 5.45
CA ASN A 75 -9.43 -5.40 6.45
C ASN A 75 -8.75 -5.64 7.78
N GLY A 76 -8.51 -4.59 8.56
CA GLY A 76 -7.86 -4.81 9.84
C GLY A 76 -7.63 -3.56 10.66
N VAL A 77 -7.12 -3.81 11.87
CA VAL A 77 -6.83 -2.80 12.86
C VAL A 77 -5.43 -2.99 13.45
N ASN A 78 -4.93 -1.92 14.04
CA ASN A 78 -3.67 -1.92 14.75
C ASN A 78 -3.88 -2.41 16.19
N VAL A 79 -2.91 -3.16 16.70
CA VAL A 79 -2.91 -3.61 18.10
C VAL A 79 -1.54 -3.28 18.69
N ALA A 80 -1.51 -2.53 19.76
CA ALA A 80 -0.30 -1.93 20.32
C ALA A 80 0.50 -1.19 19.23
N ASP A 81 1.78 -1.45 19.09
CA ASP A 81 2.67 -0.85 18.09
C ASP A 81 2.68 -1.60 16.74
N TYR A 82 1.85 -2.63 16.59
CA TYR A 82 1.81 -3.46 15.38
C TYR A 82 0.66 -3.04 14.47
N LYS A 83 0.99 -2.67 13.23
CA LYS A 83 0.02 -2.32 12.20
C LYS A 83 -0.62 -3.58 11.60
N ASN A 84 -1.93 -3.55 11.38
CA ASN A 84 -2.70 -4.55 10.61
C ASN A 84 -2.55 -6.01 11.09
N MET A 85 -2.19 -6.25 12.36
CA MET A 85 -1.98 -7.62 12.87
C MET A 85 -3.27 -8.37 13.16
N VAL A 86 -4.36 -7.67 13.35
CA VAL A 86 -5.69 -8.25 13.55
C VAL A 86 -6.57 -7.82 12.39
N GLY A 87 -7.06 -8.78 11.63
CA GLY A 87 -7.81 -8.49 10.42
C GLY A 87 -8.53 -9.70 9.85
N THR A 88 -9.24 -9.45 8.77
CA THR A 88 -10.02 -10.44 8.03
C THR A 88 -9.75 -10.28 6.52
N PHE A 89 -9.99 -11.35 5.78
CA PHE A 89 -10.17 -11.29 4.34
C PHE A 89 -11.67 -11.30 4.05
N ALA A 90 -12.22 -10.16 3.67
CA ALA A 90 -13.63 -10.02 3.31
C ALA A 90 -13.77 -8.96 2.21
N GLN A 91 -14.41 -9.34 1.10
CA GLN A 91 -14.60 -8.44 -0.04
C GLN A 91 -15.80 -7.53 0.16
N PRO A 92 -15.70 -6.23 -0.18
CA PRO A 92 -16.86 -5.36 -0.24
C PRO A 92 -17.75 -5.77 -1.42
N ARG A 93 -19.06 -5.49 -1.32
CA ARG A 93 -20.01 -5.67 -2.42
C ARG A 93 -19.74 -4.74 -3.59
N PHE A 94 -19.21 -3.56 -3.30
CA PHE A 94 -18.78 -2.57 -4.29
C PHE A 94 -17.73 -1.63 -3.71
N VAL A 95 -16.94 -1.04 -4.61
CA VAL A 95 -16.01 0.07 -4.33
C VAL A 95 -16.30 1.19 -5.33
N ILE A 96 -16.58 2.38 -4.80
CA ILE A 96 -16.75 3.60 -5.59
C ILE A 96 -15.48 4.44 -5.42
N SER A 97 -14.82 4.72 -6.53
CA SER A 97 -13.63 5.57 -6.62
C SER A 97 -13.95 6.78 -7.49
N ASP A 98 -14.39 7.86 -6.85
CA ASP A 98 -14.66 9.13 -7.52
C ASP A 98 -13.45 10.05 -7.34
N VAL A 99 -12.82 10.42 -8.45
CA VAL A 99 -11.61 11.27 -8.45
C VAL A 99 -11.89 12.71 -8.01
N ASP A 100 -13.14 13.17 -8.01
CA ASP A 100 -13.49 14.49 -7.52
C ASP A 100 -13.22 14.65 -6.01
N PHE A 101 -13.25 13.56 -5.23
CA PHE A 101 -12.81 13.59 -3.83
C PHE A 101 -11.34 13.95 -3.66
N LEU A 102 -10.51 13.72 -4.68
CA LEU A 102 -9.08 13.99 -4.62
C LEU A 102 -8.75 15.48 -4.68
N ARG A 103 -9.66 16.33 -5.19
CA ARG A 103 -9.46 17.77 -5.33
C ARG A 103 -9.20 18.49 -4.00
N THR A 104 -9.74 17.98 -2.91
CA THR A 104 -9.56 18.55 -1.57
C THR A 104 -8.55 17.79 -0.72
N LEU A 105 -7.95 16.73 -1.27
CA LEU A 105 -6.95 15.96 -0.56
C LEU A 105 -5.63 16.75 -0.47
N PRO A 106 -4.99 16.83 0.71
CA PRO A 106 -3.68 17.49 0.81
C PRO A 106 -2.65 16.87 -0.13
N LEU A 107 -1.79 17.69 -0.74
CA LEU A 107 -0.78 17.23 -1.72
C LEU A 107 0.11 16.11 -1.18
N ARG A 108 0.45 16.13 0.12
CA ARG A 108 1.23 15.06 0.75
C ARG A 108 0.50 13.71 0.73
N GLU A 109 -0.83 13.70 0.87
CA GLU A 109 -1.65 12.49 0.80
C GLU A 109 -1.87 12.03 -0.65
N LEU A 110 -1.96 12.96 -1.60
CA LEU A 110 -1.95 12.63 -3.03
C LEU A 110 -0.65 11.95 -3.42
N ARG A 111 0.50 12.55 -3.05
CA ARG A 111 1.81 11.94 -3.27
C ARG A 111 1.93 10.56 -2.61
N ALA A 112 1.44 10.41 -1.38
CA ALA A 112 1.44 9.10 -0.72
C ALA A 112 0.69 8.03 -1.51
N GLY A 113 -0.45 8.37 -2.11
CA GLY A 113 -1.17 7.47 -3.02
C GLY A 113 -0.39 7.19 -4.31
N MET A 114 0.34 8.18 -4.84
CA MET A 114 1.17 7.99 -6.04
C MET A 114 2.31 6.99 -5.84
N ALA A 115 2.83 6.81 -4.64
CA ALA A 115 3.81 5.74 -4.38
C ALA A 115 3.22 4.35 -4.68
N GLU A 116 1.96 4.12 -4.32
CA GLU A 116 1.27 2.87 -4.61
C GLU A 116 0.93 2.73 -6.10
N VAL A 117 0.58 3.84 -6.77
CA VAL A 117 0.40 3.86 -8.23
C VAL A 117 1.69 3.46 -8.95
N VAL A 118 2.83 4.04 -8.60
CA VAL A 118 4.14 3.69 -9.17
C VAL A 118 4.49 2.23 -8.86
N LYS A 119 4.25 1.77 -7.63
CA LYS A 119 4.45 0.35 -7.27
C LYS A 119 3.66 -0.58 -8.19
N VAL A 120 2.38 -0.32 -8.36
CA VAL A 120 1.49 -1.16 -9.19
C VAL A 120 1.91 -1.14 -10.65
N ALA A 121 2.32 0.02 -11.18
CA ALA A 121 2.84 0.15 -12.53
C ALA A 121 4.13 -0.67 -12.74
N ILE A 122 5.08 -0.62 -11.80
CA ILE A 122 6.30 -1.45 -11.84
C ILE A 122 5.96 -2.94 -11.78
N VAL A 123 4.94 -3.32 -10.99
CA VAL A 123 4.55 -4.72 -10.81
C VAL A 123 3.91 -5.32 -12.06
N GLY A 124 3.06 -4.56 -12.79
CA GLY A 124 2.24 -5.18 -13.80
C GLY A 124 1.82 -4.33 -15.00
N ASP A 125 2.20 -3.05 -15.10
CA ASP A 125 1.74 -2.19 -16.19
C ASP A 125 2.78 -1.14 -16.62
N ALA A 126 3.59 -1.47 -17.62
CA ALA A 126 4.60 -0.56 -18.17
C ALA A 126 3.99 0.64 -18.92
N GLU A 127 2.77 0.50 -19.46
CA GLU A 127 2.08 1.59 -20.16
C GLU A 127 1.60 2.63 -19.15
N LEU A 128 1.04 2.19 -18.02
CA LEU A 128 0.70 3.07 -16.92
C LEU A 128 1.93 3.81 -16.38
N PHE A 129 3.07 3.12 -16.22
CA PHE A 129 4.33 3.75 -15.78
C PHE A 129 4.73 4.88 -16.74
N THR A 130 4.78 4.59 -18.05
CA THR A 130 5.13 5.57 -19.08
C THR A 130 4.13 6.72 -19.12
N PHE A 131 2.83 6.45 -18.96
CA PHE A 131 1.81 7.48 -18.89
C PHE A 131 2.04 8.44 -17.71
N ILE A 132 2.39 7.90 -16.53
CA ILE A 132 2.68 8.72 -15.36
C ILE A 132 3.94 9.56 -15.60
N GLU A 133 5.02 8.98 -16.14
CA GLU A 133 6.26 9.72 -16.47
C GLU A 133 5.97 10.96 -17.33
N GLN A 134 5.06 10.82 -18.30
CA GLN A 134 4.71 11.90 -19.24
C GLN A 134 3.76 12.94 -18.63
N SER A 135 2.83 12.50 -17.77
CA SER A 135 1.70 13.31 -17.31
C SER A 135 1.93 13.96 -15.95
N ILE A 136 2.87 13.42 -15.13
CA ILE A 136 3.01 13.89 -13.75
C ILE A 136 3.55 15.31 -13.68
N SER A 137 2.81 16.20 -13.03
CA SER A 137 3.14 17.57 -12.65
C SER A 137 2.28 17.95 -11.43
N GLU A 138 2.45 19.12 -10.86
CA GLU A 138 1.55 19.56 -9.78
C GLU A 138 0.12 19.78 -10.29
N GLU A 139 -0.04 20.23 -11.53
CA GLU A 139 -1.33 20.48 -12.16
C GLU A 139 -2.09 19.18 -12.46
N CYS A 140 -1.40 18.05 -12.69
CA CYS A 140 -2.04 16.79 -13.05
C CYS A 140 -3.03 16.29 -11.99
N TYR A 141 -2.82 16.64 -10.72
CA TYR A 141 -3.72 16.27 -9.63
C TYR A 141 -5.09 16.94 -9.71
N HIS A 142 -5.20 18.03 -10.50
CA HIS A 142 -6.45 18.75 -10.76
C HIS A 142 -7.07 18.35 -12.12
N ASP A 143 -6.36 17.58 -12.93
CA ASP A 143 -6.85 17.05 -14.20
C ASP A 143 -7.64 15.76 -13.96
N THR A 144 -8.96 15.86 -14.15
CA THR A 144 -9.87 14.74 -13.88
C THR A 144 -9.62 13.55 -14.82
N ASP A 145 -9.23 13.77 -16.06
CA ASP A 145 -9.02 12.68 -17.03
C ASP A 145 -7.71 11.95 -16.76
N ILE A 146 -6.65 12.69 -16.41
CA ILE A 146 -5.38 12.09 -15.98
C ILE A 146 -5.60 11.26 -14.71
N MET A 147 -6.23 11.83 -13.69
CA MET A 147 -6.45 11.13 -12.42
C MET A 147 -7.40 9.93 -12.57
N ARG A 148 -8.43 10.05 -13.40
CA ARG A 148 -9.34 8.92 -13.71
C ARG A 148 -8.58 7.76 -14.34
N ARG A 149 -7.70 8.03 -15.31
CA ARG A 149 -6.87 7.00 -15.94
C ARG A 149 -5.93 6.35 -14.95
N ILE A 150 -5.21 7.14 -14.13
CA ILE A 150 -4.31 6.64 -13.09
C ILE A 150 -5.06 5.70 -12.12
N VAL A 151 -6.21 6.13 -11.60
CA VAL A 151 -7.00 5.34 -10.66
C VAL A 151 -7.51 4.06 -11.30
N LEU A 152 -8.08 4.16 -12.52
CA LEU A 152 -8.67 3.01 -13.20
C LEU A 152 -7.63 1.94 -13.54
N ASP A 153 -6.51 2.34 -14.15
CA ASP A 153 -5.48 1.40 -14.60
C ASP A 153 -4.77 0.77 -13.37
N SER A 154 -4.49 1.56 -12.32
CA SER A 154 -3.97 1.00 -11.06
C SER A 154 -4.92 -0.01 -10.41
N ALA A 155 -6.21 0.32 -10.34
CA ALA A 155 -7.23 -0.56 -9.77
C ALA A 155 -7.36 -1.88 -10.55
N ARG A 156 -7.28 -1.83 -11.90
CA ARG A 156 -7.30 -3.02 -12.76
C ARG A 156 -6.13 -3.95 -12.46
N VAL A 157 -4.90 -3.44 -12.48
CA VAL A 157 -3.72 -4.26 -12.20
C VAL A 157 -3.82 -4.92 -10.83
N LYS A 158 -4.26 -4.17 -9.82
CA LYS A 158 -4.42 -4.72 -8.48
C LYS A 158 -5.52 -5.77 -8.42
N ALA A 159 -6.69 -5.52 -9.02
CA ALA A 159 -7.80 -6.44 -9.06
C ALA A 159 -7.40 -7.76 -9.73
N ASP A 160 -6.75 -7.71 -10.89
CA ASP A 160 -6.28 -8.89 -11.62
C ASP A 160 -5.32 -9.77 -10.79
N ILE A 161 -4.46 -9.15 -9.99
CA ILE A 161 -3.54 -9.87 -9.10
C ILE A 161 -4.31 -10.47 -7.91
N VAL A 162 -5.27 -9.73 -7.34
CA VAL A 162 -6.11 -10.20 -6.23
C VAL A 162 -6.99 -11.37 -6.64
N ASP A 163 -7.60 -11.31 -7.82
CA ASP A 163 -8.48 -12.37 -8.34
C ASP A 163 -7.71 -13.71 -8.49
N ARG A 164 -6.42 -13.63 -8.78
CA ARG A 164 -5.56 -14.81 -8.91
C ARG A 164 -5.07 -15.36 -7.55
N ASP A 165 -5.08 -14.55 -6.49
CA ASP A 165 -4.57 -14.94 -5.17
C ASP A 165 -5.17 -14.05 -4.07
N GLU A 166 -6.44 -14.28 -3.73
CA GLU A 166 -7.17 -13.47 -2.75
C GLU A 166 -6.48 -13.40 -1.38
N CYS A 167 -5.95 -14.52 -0.91
CA CYS A 167 -5.39 -14.65 0.45
C CYS A 167 -3.87 -14.43 0.53
N GLU A 168 -3.22 -13.95 -0.55
CA GLU A 168 -1.77 -13.66 -0.58
C GLU A 168 -0.86 -14.85 -0.22
N LYS A 169 -1.21 -16.01 -0.72
CA LYS A 169 -0.38 -17.22 -0.54
C LYS A 169 0.69 -17.37 -1.60
N GLY A 170 0.55 -16.72 -2.76
CA GLY A 170 1.39 -16.84 -3.95
C GLY A 170 1.67 -15.51 -4.63
N VAL A 171 1.09 -15.33 -5.85
CA VAL A 171 1.39 -14.21 -6.76
C VAL A 171 1.07 -12.83 -6.18
N ARG A 172 0.04 -12.70 -5.35
CA ARG A 172 -0.32 -11.40 -4.74
C ARG A 172 0.81 -10.79 -3.91
N ARG A 173 1.78 -11.58 -3.47
CA ARG A 173 2.96 -11.07 -2.76
C ARG A 173 3.80 -10.09 -3.59
N VAL A 174 3.67 -10.06 -4.93
CA VAL A 174 4.34 -9.06 -5.77
C VAL A 174 3.92 -7.62 -5.40
N LEU A 175 2.71 -7.43 -4.85
CA LEU A 175 2.24 -6.14 -4.34
C LEU A 175 3.01 -5.63 -3.12
N ASN A 176 3.87 -6.46 -2.52
CA ASN A 176 4.79 -6.05 -1.45
C ASN A 176 6.12 -5.47 -1.98
N LEU A 177 6.22 -5.15 -3.27
CA LEU A 177 7.35 -4.43 -3.84
C LEU A 177 7.61 -3.14 -3.03
N GLY A 178 8.85 -2.92 -2.60
CA GLY A 178 9.23 -1.78 -1.76
C GLY A 178 8.83 -1.88 -0.27
N HIS A 179 7.81 -2.66 0.07
CA HIS A 179 7.22 -2.70 1.41
C HIS A 179 8.14 -3.32 2.47
N THR A 180 8.99 -4.27 2.11
CA THR A 180 9.92 -4.89 3.06
C THR A 180 10.85 -3.87 3.71
N ILE A 181 11.36 -2.91 2.93
CA ILE A 181 12.17 -1.79 3.40
C ILE A 181 11.27 -0.67 3.92
N GLY A 182 10.18 -0.34 3.20
CA GLY A 182 9.25 0.73 3.58
C GLY A 182 8.68 0.56 5.00
N HIS A 183 8.20 -0.62 5.36
CA HIS A 183 7.69 -0.88 6.71
C HIS A 183 8.76 -0.74 7.80
N ALA A 184 10.01 -1.11 7.50
CA ALA A 184 11.10 -0.89 8.44
C ALA A 184 11.41 0.62 8.60
N ILE A 185 11.35 1.40 7.52
CA ILE A 185 11.46 2.85 7.55
C ILE A 185 10.34 3.48 8.39
N GLU A 186 9.08 3.07 8.20
CA GLU A 186 7.96 3.57 9.00
C GLU A 186 8.14 3.35 10.51
N LYS A 187 8.78 2.24 10.91
CA LYS A 187 9.11 1.97 12.31
C LYS A 187 10.25 2.83 12.82
N CYS A 188 11.28 3.07 12.00
CA CYS A 188 12.45 3.86 12.34
C CYS A 188 12.19 5.37 12.35
N SER A 189 11.23 5.85 11.52
CA SER A 189 11.00 7.27 11.31
C SER A 189 9.51 7.63 11.36
N ARG A 190 9.11 8.26 12.46
CA ARG A 190 7.72 8.77 12.62
C ARG A 190 7.39 9.98 11.75
N LYS A 191 8.38 10.56 11.06
CA LYS A 191 8.20 11.73 10.17
C LYS A 191 7.64 11.34 8.81
N HIS A 192 7.92 10.12 8.34
CA HIS A 192 7.51 9.63 7.05
C HIS A 192 6.13 8.99 7.13
N ASN A 193 5.26 9.37 6.18
CA ASN A 193 4.00 8.66 5.99
C ASN A 193 4.25 7.35 5.21
N HIS A 194 3.19 6.55 5.03
CA HIS A 194 3.28 5.26 4.35
C HIS A 194 3.85 5.39 2.93
N GLY A 195 3.32 6.31 2.11
CA GLY A 195 3.76 6.47 0.71
C GLY A 195 5.20 6.95 0.59
N GLU A 196 5.65 7.86 1.46
CA GLU A 196 7.05 8.31 1.51
C GLU A 196 7.99 7.14 1.84
N ALA A 197 7.63 6.31 2.81
CA ALA A 197 8.42 5.13 3.17
C ALA A 197 8.44 4.06 2.05
N VAL A 198 7.29 3.85 1.38
CA VAL A 198 7.20 2.94 0.24
C VAL A 198 8.01 3.47 -0.95
N ALA A 199 7.98 4.76 -1.25
CA ALA A 199 8.77 5.36 -2.33
C ALA A 199 10.28 5.14 -2.13
N ILE A 200 10.80 5.39 -0.91
CA ILE A 200 12.19 5.07 -0.56
C ILE A 200 12.44 3.56 -0.73
N GLY A 201 11.52 2.72 -0.25
CA GLY A 201 11.62 1.27 -0.40
C GLY A 201 11.66 0.80 -1.85
N LEU A 202 10.87 1.42 -2.74
CA LEU A 202 10.87 1.14 -4.19
C LEU A 202 12.22 1.46 -4.81
N SER A 203 12.78 2.65 -4.53
CA SER A 203 14.11 3.05 -4.98
C SER A 203 15.18 2.05 -4.50
N GLN A 204 15.22 1.74 -3.21
CA GLN A 204 16.21 0.82 -2.65
C GLN A 204 16.11 -0.60 -3.25
N ILE A 205 14.91 -1.09 -3.53
CA ILE A 205 14.72 -2.39 -4.19
C ILE A 205 15.08 -2.35 -5.67
N ALA A 206 14.84 -1.24 -6.37
CA ALA A 206 15.29 -1.07 -7.77
C ALA A 206 16.83 -1.10 -7.85
N HIS A 207 17.50 -0.39 -6.95
CA HIS A 207 18.97 -0.44 -6.82
C HIS A 207 19.48 -1.85 -6.47
N LEU A 208 18.82 -2.55 -5.55
CA LEU A 208 19.16 -3.94 -5.23
C LEU A 208 19.03 -4.84 -6.46
N SER A 209 17.90 -4.72 -7.18
CA SER A 209 17.65 -5.54 -8.37
C SER A 209 18.68 -5.28 -9.46
N HIS A 210 19.09 -4.02 -9.63
CA HIS A 210 20.17 -3.66 -10.56
C HIS A 210 21.53 -4.27 -10.13
N ARG A 211 21.92 -4.16 -8.86
CA ARG A 211 23.17 -4.75 -8.34
C ARG A 211 23.21 -6.27 -8.49
N LEU A 212 22.04 -6.93 -8.45
CA LEU A 212 21.89 -8.36 -8.72
C LEU A 212 21.90 -8.71 -10.21
N GLY A 213 22.04 -7.73 -11.11
CA GLY A 213 22.02 -7.92 -12.56
C GLY A 213 20.65 -8.30 -13.12
N VAL A 214 19.57 -8.01 -12.38
CA VAL A 214 18.18 -8.35 -12.76
C VAL A 214 17.52 -7.20 -13.49
N LEU A 215 17.62 -5.98 -12.95
CA LEU A 215 17.04 -4.76 -13.52
C LEU A 215 18.09 -4.00 -14.32
N SER A 216 17.72 -3.44 -15.47
CA SER A 216 18.59 -2.57 -16.25
C SER A 216 18.91 -1.27 -15.49
N ALA A 217 20.05 -0.64 -15.81
CA ALA A 217 20.39 0.68 -15.26
C ALA A 217 19.38 1.74 -15.70
N ASP A 218 18.86 1.65 -16.93
CA ASP A 218 17.87 2.57 -17.48
C ASP A 218 16.56 2.51 -16.70
N ASP A 219 15.99 1.32 -16.50
CA ASP A 219 14.76 1.16 -15.74
C ASP A 219 14.93 1.59 -14.27
N MET A 220 16.06 1.28 -13.64
CA MET A 220 16.37 1.74 -12.29
C MET A 220 16.36 3.28 -12.22
N GLN A 221 17.01 3.94 -13.17
CA GLN A 221 17.09 5.40 -13.22
C GLN A 221 15.73 6.05 -13.52
N ARG A 222 14.92 5.43 -14.38
CA ARG A 222 13.54 5.86 -14.65
C ARG A 222 12.67 5.79 -13.39
N ILE A 223 12.78 4.72 -12.61
CA ILE A 223 12.03 4.57 -11.35
C ILE A 223 12.41 5.71 -10.39
N ASP A 224 13.68 5.94 -10.15
CA ASP A 224 14.13 7.02 -9.26
C ASP A 224 13.70 8.39 -9.75
N SER A 225 13.89 8.67 -11.05
CA SER A 225 13.51 9.94 -11.67
C SER A 225 12.00 10.21 -11.55
N LEU A 226 11.17 9.18 -11.74
CA LEU A 226 9.72 9.33 -11.58
C LEU A 226 9.33 9.61 -10.12
N LEU A 227 9.89 8.88 -9.18
CA LEU A 227 9.63 9.10 -7.75
C LEU A 227 10.05 10.51 -7.32
N GLN A 228 11.22 10.98 -7.76
CA GLN A 228 11.68 12.35 -7.51
C GLN A 228 10.78 13.40 -8.17
N LYS A 229 10.34 13.17 -9.41
CA LYS A 229 9.42 14.04 -10.14
C LYS A 229 8.05 14.18 -9.45
N ILE A 230 7.56 13.13 -8.80
CA ILE A 230 6.37 13.16 -7.93
C ILE A 230 6.62 14.02 -6.68
N GLY A 231 7.87 14.20 -6.28
CA GLY A 231 8.30 15.02 -5.15
C GLY A 231 8.65 14.21 -3.90
N PHE A 232 9.08 12.95 -4.07
CA PHE A 232 9.64 12.19 -2.97
C PHE A 232 11.13 12.49 -2.78
N ASP A 233 11.52 12.64 -1.52
CA ASP A 233 12.91 12.53 -1.11
C ASP A 233 13.24 11.05 -0.95
N LEU A 234 14.25 10.57 -1.67
CA LEU A 234 14.67 9.17 -1.67
C LEU A 234 15.84 8.89 -0.73
N GLU A 235 16.30 9.90 0.01
CA GLU A 235 17.34 9.72 1.02
C GLU A 235 16.83 8.84 2.18
N LEU A 236 17.72 7.99 2.68
CA LEU A 236 17.39 7.17 3.83
C LEU A 236 17.27 8.06 5.09
N PRO A 237 16.14 8.01 5.80
CA PRO A 237 15.94 8.86 6.99
C PRO A 237 16.81 8.46 8.18
N VAL A 238 17.37 7.27 8.13
CA VAL A 238 18.29 6.70 9.13
C VAL A 238 19.29 5.78 8.42
N PRO A 239 20.44 5.50 9.01
CA PRO A 239 21.40 4.55 8.44
C PRO A 239 20.73 3.21 8.11
N MET A 240 21.09 2.61 6.97
CA MET A 240 20.57 1.33 6.51
C MET A 240 20.72 0.22 7.57
N SER A 241 21.78 0.25 8.36
CA SER A 241 21.99 -0.69 9.49
C SER A 241 20.83 -0.70 10.50
N ASN A 242 20.19 0.45 10.74
CA ASN A 242 19.02 0.53 11.63
C ASN A 242 17.78 -0.10 10.97
N ILE A 243 17.59 0.14 9.67
CA ILE A 243 16.50 -0.45 8.89
C ILE A 243 16.63 -1.98 8.87
N LEU A 244 17.82 -2.50 8.60
CA LEU A 244 18.12 -3.93 8.63
C LEU A 244 17.90 -4.55 10.00
N LYS A 245 18.19 -3.82 11.07
CA LYS A 245 17.90 -4.26 12.44
C LYS A 245 16.40 -4.44 12.69
N GLU A 246 15.56 -3.51 12.23
CA GLU A 246 14.10 -3.64 12.33
C GLU A 246 13.58 -4.82 11.50
N MET A 247 14.12 -5.02 10.29
CA MET A 247 13.79 -6.17 9.47
C MET A 247 14.13 -7.51 10.17
N ARG A 248 15.22 -7.57 10.92
CA ARG A 248 15.59 -8.76 11.73
C ARG A 248 14.58 -9.04 12.85
N TYR A 249 14.07 -8.02 13.53
CA TYR A 249 13.07 -8.19 14.58
C TYR A 249 11.76 -8.80 14.04
N ASP A 250 11.28 -8.33 12.91
CA ASP A 250 10.08 -8.88 12.27
C ASP A 250 10.26 -10.35 11.85
N LYS A 251 11.48 -10.77 11.47
CA LYS A 251 11.78 -12.06 10.85
C LYS A 251 12.29 -13.15 11.80
N LYS A 252 12.57 -12.85 13.08
CA LYS A 252 12.90 -13.88 14.09
C LYS A 252 11.85 -15.01 14.19
N LYS A 253 10.64 -14.77 13.66
CA LYS A 253 9.54 -15.74 13.62
C LYS A 253 9.48 -16.59 12.34
N SER A 254 10.34 -16.37 11.31
CA SER A 254 10.27 -17.02 9.99
C SER A 254 11.64 -17.43 9.45
N ASN A 255 12.38 -18.30 10.14
CA ASN A 255 13.63 -18.95 9.69
C ASN A 255 14.66 -18.07 8.97
N ASN A 256 14.71 -16.76 9.22
CA ASN A 256 15.66 -15.78 8.63
C ASN A 256 15.67 -15.68 7.08
N VAL A 257 14.67 -16.22 6.39
CA VAL A 257 14.52 -16.11 4.93
C VAL A 257 13.49 -15.02 4.63
N LEU A 258 13.87 -14.10 3.77
CA LEU A 258 13.01 -13.03 3.27
C LEU A 258 12.48 -13.38 1.90
N ARG A 259 11.19 -13.13 1.67
CA ARG A 259 10.65 -13.04 0.33
C ARG A 259 10.76 -11.60 -0.15
N VAL A 260 11.67 -11.37 -1.09
CA VAL A 260 11.93 -10.07 -1.68
C VAL A 260 11.30 -10.03 -3.05
N VAL A 261 10.56 -8.99 -3.35
CA VAL A 261 10.04 -8.75 -4.69
C VAL A 261 11.06 -7.92 -5.43
N LEU A 262 11.56 -8.42 -6.55
CA LEU A 262 12.56 -7.75 -7.39
C LEU A 262 11.92 -7.37 -8.74
N PRO A 263 11.98 -6.11 -9.17
CA PRO A 263 11.62 -5.76 -10.53
C PRO A 263 12.64 -6.35 -11.53
N GLU A 264 12.14 -7.03 -12.56
CA GLU A 264 12.95 -7.55 -13.67
C GLU A 264 13.06 -6.51 -14.80
N ARG A 265 11.97 -5.79 -14.98
CA ARG A 265 11.78 -4.62 -15.82
C ARG A 265 10.55 -3.87 -15.31
N ILE A 266 10.33 -2.65 -15.75
CA ILE A 266 9.06 -1.96 -15.52
C ILE A 266 7.92 -2.78 -16.12
N GLY A 267 6.87 -3.07 -15.33
CA GLY A 267 5.75 -3.92 -15.68
C GLY A 267 5.94 -5.41 -15.39
N SER A 268 7.06 -5.83 -14.77
CA SER A 268 7.31 -7.23 -14.43
C SER A 268 8.20 -7.39 -13.21
N CYS A 269 7.74 -8.19 -12.25
CA CYS A 269 8.46 -8.50 -11.02
C CYS A 269 8.51 -10.00 -10.75
N ARG A 270 9.53 -10.44 -10.03
CA ARG A 270 9.63 -11.80 -9.49
C ARG A 270 9.80 -11.79 -7.97
N ILE A 271 9.37 -12.88 -7.34
CA ILE A 271 9.57 -13.12 -5.91
C ILE A 271 10.80 -14.02 -5.75
N VAL A 272 11.74 -13.58 -4.92
CA VAL A 272 12.96 -14.32 -4.62
C VAL A 272 13.02 -14.58 -3.11
N GLU A 273 13.33 -15.80 -2.72
CA GLU A 273 13.66 -16.11 -1.33
C GLU A 273 15.16 -15.86 -1.11
N MET A 274 15.47 -14.97 -0.20
CA MET A 274 16.84 -14.55 0.08
C MET A 274 17.09 -14.55 1.60
N PRO A 275 18.17 -15.16 2.09
CA PRO A 275 18.59 -15.01 3.47
C PRO A 275 18.85 -13.53 3.80
N LEU A 276 18.44 -13.08 4.99
CA LEU A 276 18.67 -11.70 5.40
C LEU A 276 20.17 -11.35 5.39
N SER A 277 21.04 -12.28 5.77
CA SER A 277 22.49 -12.10 5.74
C SER A 277 23.07 -11.91 4.33
N GLU A 278 22.37 -12.39 3.31
CA GLU A 278 22.72 -12.15 1.91
C GLU A 278 22.26 -10.75 1.47
N LEU A 279 21.02 -10.39 1.79
CA LEU A 279 20.48 -9.05 1.55
C LEU A 279 21.37 -7.96 2.15
N GLU A 280 21.85 -8.16 3.37
CA GLU A 280 22.72 -7.22 4.09
C GLU A 280 24.01 -6.90 3.33
N LYS A 281 24.60 -7.88 2.61
CA LYS A 281 25.85 -7.65 1.83
C LYS A 281 25.66 -6.61 0.73
N TYR A 282 24.45 -6.44 0.22
CA TYR A 282 24.16 -5.46 -0.83
C TYR A 282 23.86 -4.05 -0.30
N PHE A 283 23.60 -3.91 1.00
CA PHE A 283 23.30 -2.63 1.61
C PHE A 283 24.39 -2.10 2.54
N ILE A 284 25.31 -2.96 3.00
CA ILE A 284 26.44 -2.59 3.83
C ILE A 284 27.70 -2.64 2.93
N VAL A 285 27.98 -1.52 2.29
CA VAL A 285 29.27 -1.27 1.61
C VAL A 285 30.04 -0.25 2.44
#